data_d0fdba384d06e8bee97fa9cca43e09e1
#
_entry.id   d0fdba384d06e8bee97fa9cca43e09e1
#
_cell.length_a   1.000
_cell.length_b   1.000
_cell.length_c   1.000
_cell.angle_alpha   90.00
_cell.angle_beta   90.00
_cell.angle_gamma   90.00
#
_symmetry.space_group_name_H-M   'P 1'
#
loop_
_entity.id
_entity.type
_entity.pdbx_description
1 polymer ?
#
loop_
_entity_poly.entity_id
_entity_poly.type
_entity_poly.pdbx_seq_one_letter_code
_entity_poly.pdbx_strand_id
1 'polypeptide(L)'
;MHERNESMVSMKDVAVECGVSIATVSKALNDHSDISEETRRKVKEAANRLGYYPNSAARALKTNRSYNIGVLLNNGLAHEYFAEVLESFKNEAEKKGYDITFVSNHSKKMTFYEHCLYRNFDGVLVACEDFSNPEIYEMVNGRLPVVTIDYIFNGSTSVNSNNVKGMSELVRYAYSRGHRKIAYIYGNVESEVTKERLAAFYKTMGELGVEVPDEYIKE
;
A
#
# COMPACT_ATOMS: atom_id res chain seq x y z
N MET A 1 -15.84 -41.33 3.20
CA MET A 1 -15.18 -40.01 3.36
C MET A 1 -14.52 -40.02 4.71
N HIS A 2 -13.20 -40.21 4.76
CA HIS A 2 -12.45 -40.14 6.01
C HIS A 2 -12.05 -38.70 6.23
N GLU A 3 -12.65 -38.06 7.22
CA GLU A 3 -12.17 -36.79 7.76
C GLU A 3 -10.78 -37.05 8.35
N ARG A 4 -9.73 -36.61 7.65
CA ARG A 4 -8.42 -36.45 8.27
C ARG A 4 -8.47 -35.22 9.13
N ASN A 5 -8.76 -35.40 10.41
CA ASN A 5 -8.47 -34.42 11.45
C ASN A 5 -6.95 -34.53 11.73
N GLU A 6 -6.13 -34.13 10.71
CA GLU A 6 -4.69 -33.98 10.90
C GLU A 6 -4.50 -32.72 11.74
N SER A 7 -4.24 -32.88 13.02
CA SER A 7 -3.84 -31.80 13.89
C SER A 7 -2.62 -31.10 13.26
N MET A 8 -2.71 -29.82 12.96
CA MET A 8 -1.59 -29.07 12.40
C MET A 8 -0.36 -29.24 13.29
N VAL A 9 0.78 -29.61 12.67
CA VAL A 9 2.05 -29.74 13.38
C VAL A 9 2.36 -28.43 14.12
N SER A 10 2.70 -28.54 15.38
CA SER A 10 2.95 -27.42 16.27
C SER A 10 4.46 -27.20 16.49
N MET A 11 4.83 -26.02 16.99
CA MET A 11 6.20 -25.73 17.43
C MET A 11 6.69 -26.70 18.52
N LYS A 12 5.76 -27.26 19.32
CA LYS A 12 6.04 -28.26 20.34
C LYS A 12 6.51 -29.57 19.72
N ASP A 13 5.92 -29.99 18.61
CA ASP A 13 6.29 -31.23 17.93
C ASP A 13 7.71 -31.12 17.35
N VAL A 14 8.06 -29.97 16.78
CA VAL A 14 9.43 -29.67 16.33
C VAL A 14 10.42 -29.67 17.52
N ALA A 15 10.02 -29.14 18.65
CA ALA A 15 10.85 -29.12 19.86
C ALA A 15 11.15 -30.54 20.38
N VAL A 16 10.15 -31.41 20.41
CA VAL A 16 10.26 -32.81 20.79
C VAL A 16 11.18 -33.54 19.82
N GLU A 17 10.98 -33.40 18.51
CA GLU A 17 11.78 -34.03 17.47
C GLU A 17 13.27 -33.63 17.54
N CYS A 18 13.54 -32.39 17.88
CA CYS A 18 14.92 -31.89 17.98
C CYS A 18 15.56 -32.08 19.36
N GLY A 19 14.79 -32.46 20.40
CA GLY A 19 15.27 -32.53 21.77
C GLY A 19 15.67 -31.20 22.36
N VAL A 20 14.97 -30.12 21.99
CA VAL A 20 15.24 -28.74 22.45
C VAL A 20 13.98 -28.08 23.02
N SER A 21 14.12 -26.94 23.68
CA SER A 21 12.96 -26.18 24.17
C SER A 21 12.19 -25.51 23.03
N ILE A 22 10.88 -25.25 23.25
CA ILE A 22 10.07 -24.44 22.31
C ILE A 22 10.70 -23.06 22.07
N ALA A 23 11.29 -22.47 23.12
CA ALA A 23 12.01 -21.19 23.00
C ALA A 23 13.22 -21.28 22.05
N THR A 24 13.97 -22.38 22.13
CA THR A 24 15.08 -22.66 21.22
C THR A 24 14.61 -22.83 19.78
N VAL A 25 13.50 -23.57 19.55
CA VAL A 25 12.88 -23.69 18.22
C VAL A 25 12.48 -22.32 17.68
N SER A 26 11.77 -21.51 18.50
CA SER A 26 11.37 -20.15 18.11
C SER A 26 12.55 -19.30 17.70
N LYS A 27 13.63 -19.30 18.49
CA LYS A 27 14.86 -18.55 18.19
C LYS A 27 15.56 -19.04 16.92
N ALA A 28 15.67 -20.35 16.76
CA ALA A 28 16.30 -20.97 15.58
C ALA A 28 15.56 -20.67 14.29
N LEU A 29 14.23 -20.71 14.29
CA LEU A 29 13.40 -20.37 13.14
C LEU A 29 13.39 -18.88 12.78
N ASN A 30 13.71 -18.00 13.75
CA ASN A 30 13.81 -16.55 13.55
C ASN A 30 15.27 -16.07 13.43
N ASP A 31 16.21 -16.95 13.17
CA ASP A 31 17.64 -16.68 12.92
C ASP A 31 18.34 -15.84 14.03
N HIS A 32 17.92 -16.03 15.29
CA HIS A 32 18.56 -15.36 16.41
C HIS A 32 20.04 -15.73 16.55
N SER A 33 20.89 -14.75 16.82
CA SER A 33 22.35 -14.91 16.87
C SER A 33 22.85 -15.75 18.05
N ASP A 34 22.04 -15.94 19.08
CA ASP A 34 22.37 -16.73 20.26
C ASP A 34 22.12 -18.25 20.10
N ILE A 35 21.75 -18.67 18.88
CA ILE A 35 21.57 -20.09 18.52
C ILE A 35 22.71 -20.52 17.59
N SER A 36 23.36 -21.66 17.92
CA SER A 36 24.41 -22.22 17.07
C SER A 36 23.89 -22.59 15.67
N GLU A 37 24.74 -22.48 14.66
CA GLU A 37 24.40 -22.85 13.28
C GLU A 37 23.92 -24.30 13.16
N GLU A 38 24.54 -25.22 13.92
CA GLU A 38 24.15 -26.63 13.96
C GLU A 38 22.72 -26.81 14.48
N THR A 39 22.38 -26.13 15.60
CA THR A 39 21.02 -26.19 16.18
C THR A 39 20.02 -25.58 15.24
N ARG A 40 20.36 -24.44 14.60
CA ARG A 40 19.50 -23.75 13.63
C ARG A 40 19.19 -24.66 12.45
N ARG A 41 20.20 -25.29 11.87
CA ARG A 41 20.05 -26.24 10.75
C ARG A 41 19.16 -27.41 11.15
N LYS A 42 19.46 -28.06 12.29
CA LYS A 42 18.68 -29.19 12.81
C LYS A 42 17.19 -28.86 12.97
N VAL A 43 16.89 -27.70 13.54
CA VAL A 43 15.52 -27.25 13.75
C VAL A 43 14.81 -26.95 12.41
N LYS A 44 15.47 -26.26 11.47
CA LYS A 44 14.90 -25.98 10.14
C LYS A 44 14.63 -27.25 9.34
N GLU A 45 15.54 -28.21 9.38
CA GLU A 45 15.36 -29.52 8.73
C GLU A 45 14.19 -30.31 9.35
N ALA A 46 14.08 -30.33 10.68
CA ALA A 46 12.99 -31.00 11.37
C ALA A 46 11.64 -30.35 11.07
N ALA A 47 11.56 -28.99 11.09
CA ALA A 47 10.37 -28.25 10.74
C ALA A 47 9.90 -28.59 9.31
N ASN A 48 10.80 -28.56 8.34
CA ASN A 48 10.50 -28.91 6.95
C ASN A 48 10.01 -30.38 6.82
N ARG A 49 10.68 -31.35 7.48
CA ARG A 49 10.31 -32.73 7.44
C ARG A 49 8.92 -32.99 8.04
N LEU A 50 8.59 -32.32 9.13
CA LEU A 50 7.31 -32.42 9.80
C LEU A 50 6.19 -31.62 9.09
N GLY A 51 6.52 -30.77 8.12
CA GLY A 51 5.56 -29.87 7.49
C GLY A 51 5.11 -28.73 8.43
N TYR A 52 5.97 -28.34 9.38
CA TYR A 52 5.70 -27.22 10.26
C TYR A 52 5.96 -25.88 9.55
N TYR A 53 4.95 -25.03 9.53
CA TYR A 53 5.06 -23.63 9.08
C TYR A 53 4.76 -22.70 10.24
N PRO A 54 5.60 -21.65 10.49
CA PRO A 54 5.33 -20.65 11.51
C PRO A 54 3.97 -19.98 11.27
N ASN A 55 3.15 -19.92 12.32
CA ASN A 55 1.87 -19.25 12.24
C ASN A 55 2.06 -17.73 12.36
N SER A 56 1.75 -16.98 11.30
CA SER A 56 1.87 -15.52 11.25
C SER A 56 0.99 -14.83 12.30
N ALA A 57 -0.20 -15.35 12.60
CA ALA A 57 -1.08 -14.80 13.62
C ALA A 57 -0.47 -14.95 15.04
N ALA A 58 0.16 -16.10 15.34
CA ALA A 58 0.86 -16.28 16.61
C ALA A 58 2.10 -15.36 16.72
N ARG A 59 2.80 -15.12 15.62
CA ARG A 59 3.89 -14.15 15.55
C ARG A 59 3.37 -12.73 15.77
N ALA A 60 2.27 -12.35 15.14
CA ALA A 60 1.66 -11.04 15.29
C ALA A 60 1.26 -10.74 16.74
N LEU A 61 0.67 -11.70 17.44
CA LEU A 61 0.33 -11.58 18.86
C LEU A 61 1.57 -11.33 19.75
N LYS A 62 2.71 -11.95 19.41
CA LYS A 62 3.96 -11.81 20.20
C LYS A 62 4.69 -10.49 19.90
N THR A 63 4.69 -10.04 18.64
CA THR A 63 5.45 -8.88 18.19
C THR A 63 4.63 -7.61 18.12
N ASN A 64 3.31 -7.70 18.26
CA ASN A 64 2.33 -6.65 17.98
C ASN A 64 2.47 -6.08 16.55
N ARG A 65 2.91 -6.93 15.60
CA ARG A 65 3.06 -6.60 14.18
C ARG A 65 2.54 -7.75 13.32
N SER A 66 1.68 -7.42 12.36
CA SER A 66 1.15 -8.40 11.40
C SER A 66 2.10 -8.63 10.22
N TYR A 67 2.98 -7.69 9.94
CA TYR A 67 3.76 -7.62 8.70
C TYR A 67 2.86 -7.60 7.46
N ASN A 68 1.73 -6.94 7.57
CA ASN A 68 0.76 -6.79 6.49
C ASN A 68 0.30 -5.33 6.39
N ILE A 69 0.28 -4.82 5.16
CA ILE A 69 -0.15 -3.47 4.86
C ILE A 69 -1.44 -3.54 4.05
N GLY A 70 -2.46 -2.80 4.49
CA GLY A 70 -3.69 -2.63 3.74
C GLY A 70 -3.48 -1.72 2.52
N VAL A 71 -4.09 -2.05 1.40
CA VAL A 71 -4.15 -1.18 0.23
C VAL A 71 -5.61 -0.91 -0.09
N LEU A 72 -6.02 0.34 0.10
CA LEU A 72 -7.35 0.81 -0.29
C LEU A 72 -7.24 1.45 -1.67
N LEU A 73 -7.90 0.81 -2.64
CA LEU A 73 -7.87 1.21 -4.04
C LEU A 73 -9.22 0.86 -4.68
N ASN A 74 -9.97 1.87 -5.07
CA ASN A 74 -11.33 1.63 -5.61
C ASN A 74 -11.31 1.32 -7.13
N ASN A 75 -10.71 2.16 -7.95
CA ASN A 75 -10.80 2.08 -9.41
C ASN A 75 -9.45 2.07 -10.15
N GLY A 76 -8.35 1.91 -9.44
CA GLY A 76 -7.02 2.20 -10.00
C GLY A 76 -6.34 1.06 -10.76
N LEU A 77 -6.78 -0.20 -10.64
CA LEU A 77 -6.09 -1.35 -11.26
C LEU A 77 -6.13 -1.32 -12.80
N ALA A 78 -7.12 -0.68 -13.38
CA ALA A 78 -7.22 -0.52 -14.84
C ALA A 78 -6.38 0.66 -15.37
N HIS A 79 -5.81 1.49 -14.50
CA HIS A 79 -5.02 2.64 -14.87
C HIS A 79 -3.52 2.32 -14.75
N GLU A 80 -2.79 2.44 -15.86
CA GLU A 80 -1.36 2.06 -15.97
C GLU A 80 -0.49 2.71 -14.88
N TYR A 81 -0.66 4.00 -14.61
CA TYR A 81 0.06 4.71 -13.55
C TYR A 81 -0.11 4.06 -12.18
N PHE A 82 -1.35 3.75 -11.78
CA PHE A 82 -1.59 3.13 -10.48
C PHE A 82 -1.12 1.68 -10.41
N ALA A 83 -1.16 0.96 -11.54
CA ALA A 83 -0.61 -0.39 -11.62
C ALA A 83 0.91 -0.38 -11.38
N GLU A 84 1.65 0.55 -11.98
CA GLU A 84 3.10 0.72 -11.76
C GLU A 84 3.43 1.15 -10.33
N VAL A 85 2.66 2.09 -9.77
CA VAL A 85 2.83 2.52 -8.37
C VAL A 85 2.64 1.34 -7.42
N LEU A 86 1.59 0.54 -7.64
CA LEU A 86 1.30 -0.63 -6.80
C LEU A 86 2.37 -1.72 -6.94
N GLU A 87 2.85 -1.97 -8.15
CA GLU A 87 3.93 -2.95 -8.35
C GLU A 87 5.21 -2.51 -7.64
N SER A 88 5.57 -1.23 -7.77
CA SER A 88 6.71 -0.65 -7.06
C SER A 88 6.55 -0.75 -5.54
N PHE A 89 5.37 -0.39 -5.03
CA PHE A 89 5.03 -0.50 -3.62
C PHE A 89 5.13 -1.94 -3.11
N LYS A 90 4.54 -2.90 -3.84
CA LYS A 90 4.61 -4.33 -3.54
C LYS A 90 6.07 -4.80 -3.43
N ASN A 91 6.89 -4.48 -4.43
CA ASN A 91 8.29 -4.88 -4.46
C ASN A 91 9.09 -4.35 -3.25
N GLU A 92 8.82 -3.11 -2.82
CA GLU A 92 9.46 -2.53 -1.63
C GLU A 92 8.92 -3.12 -0.32
N ALA A 93 7.62 -3.42 -0.25
CA ALA A 93 7.01 -4.09 0.90
C ALA A 93 7.61 -5.50 1.09
N GLU A 94 7.70 -6.29 0.02
CA GLU A 94 8.30 -7.64 0.03
C GLU A 94 9.76 -7.63 0.50
N LYS A 95 10.58 -6.70 0.02
CA LYS A 95 11.97 -6.53 0.49
C LYS A 95 12.08 -6.28 2.00
N LYS A 96 11.05 -5.67 2.59
CA LYS A 96 10.97 -5.39 4.02
C LYS A 96 10.22 -6.47 4.81
N GLY A 97 9.81 -7.56 4.15
CA GLY A 97 9.10 -8.68 4.76
C GLY A 97 7.64 -8.39 5.06
N TYR A 98 7.01 -7.46 4.34
CA TYR A 98 5.59 -7.17 4.42
C TYR A 98 4.82 -7.80 3.27
N ASP A 99 3.66 -8.37 3.60
CA ASP A 99 2.62 -8.70 2.64
C ASP A 99 1.72 -7.49 2.39
N ILE A 100 1.03 -7.45 1.26
CA ILE A 100 -0.01 -6.47 0.98
C ILE A 100 -1.37 -7.16 0.86
N THR A 101 -2.41 -6.49 1.35
CA THR A 101 -3.80 -6.97 1.27
C THR A 101 -4.69 -5.84 0.77
N PHE A 102 -5.43 -6.09 -0.32
CA PHE A 102 -6.44 -5.13 -0.76
C PHE A 102 -7.59 -5.05 0.24
N VAL A 103 -7.90 -3.83 0.64
CA VAL A 103 -9.02 -3.54 1.54
C VAL A 103 -10.26 -3.28 0.70
N SER A 104 -11.33 -4.01 0.97
CA SER A 104 -12.61 -3.81 0.33
C SER A 104 -13.73 -3.81 1.37
N ASN A 105 -14.69 -2.92 1.22
CA ASN A 105 -15.85 -2.83 2.11
C ASN A 105 -16.99 -3.70 1.58
N HIS A 106 -16.81 -5.03 1.59
CA HIS A 106 -17.85 -5.96 1.14
C HIS A 106 -18.98 -6.17 2.14
N SER A 107 -18.72 -5.88 3.42
CA SER A 107 -19.71 -6.12 4.44
C SER A 107 -20.20 -4.83 5.04
N LYS A 108 -20.92 -3.99 4.58
CA LYS A 108 -21.54 -2.75 5.17
C LYS A 108 -21.69 -2.70 6.72
N LYS A 109 -21.00 -3.60 7.43
CA LYS A 109 -21.01 -3.76 8.89
C LYS A 109 -19.82 -3.09 9.59
N MET A 110 -18.77 -2.74 8.86
CA MET A 110 -17.56 -2.10 9.37
C MET A 110 -17.14 -0.98 8.43
N THR A 111 -16.59 0.11 8.97
CA THR A 111 -15.90 1.11 8.17
C THR A 111 -14.57 0.56 7.65
N PHE A 112 -13.95 1.22 6.67
CA PHE A 112 -12.61 0.84 6.21
C PHE A 112 -11.60 0.82 7.37
N TYR A 113 -11.69 1.79 8.28
CA TYR A 113 -10.80 1.87 9.43
C TYR A 113 -10.99 0.70 10.39
N GLU A 114 -12.24 0.40 10.77
CA GLU A 114 -12.57 -0.76 11.61
C GLU A 114 -12.09 -2.07 10.97
N HIS A 115 -12.27 -2.23 9.66
CA HIS A 115 -11.80 -3.40 8.94
C HIS A 115 -10.27 -3.54 9.00
N CYS A 116 -9.54 -2.44 8.82
CA CYS A 116 -8.08 -2.44 8.92
C CYS A 116 -7.59 -2.81 10.32
N LEU A 117 -8.26 -2.31 11.38
CA LEU A 117 -7.98 -2.68 12.76
C LEU A 117 -8.30 -4.16 13.03
N TYR A 118 -9.45 -4.64 12.56
CA TYR A 118 -9.86 -6.04 12.70
C TYR A 118 -8.85 -7.00 12.04
N ARG A 119 -8.33 -6.63 10.88
CA ARG A 119 -7.29 -7.39 10.16
C ARG A 119 -5.89 -7.18 10.73
N ASN A 120 -5.75 -6.32 11.74
CA ASN A 120 -4.48 -6.00 12.40
C ASN A 120 -3.40 -5.53 11.42
N PHE A 121 -3.73 -4.68 10.44
CA PHE A 121 -2.73 -4.12 9.55
C PHE A 121 -1.75 -3.21 10.29
N ASP A 122 -0.48 -3.22 9.88
CA ASP A 122 0.57 -2.35 10.43
C ASP A 122 0.50 -0.92 9.84
N GLY A 123 -0.20 -0.74 8.73
CA GLY A 123 -0.43 0.53 8.06
C GLY A 123 -1.32 0.37 6.84
N VAL A 124 -1.70 1.47 6.21
CA VAL A 124 -2.56 1.49 5.02
C VAL A 124 -2.04 2.47 3.98
N LEU A 125 -2.01 2.03 2.73
CA LEU A 125 -1.88 2.87 1.55
C LEU A 125 -3.28 3.16 0.98
N VAL A 126 -3.62 4.44 0.82
CA VAL A 126 -4.87 4.88 0.19
C VAL A 126 -4.54 5.53 -1.15
N ALA A 127 -5.03 4.97 -2.23
CA ALA A 127 -4.79 5.46 -3.58
C ALA A 127 -6.07 5.36 -4.43
N CYS A 128 -6.25 6.30 -5.34
CA CYS A 128 -7.36 6.30 -6.30
C CYS A 128 -8.75 6.14 -5.65
N GLU A 129 -8.98 6.89 -4.56
CA GLU A 129 -10.23 6.88 -3.80
C GLU A 129 -10.96 8.21 -3.93
N ASP A 130 -12.23 8.20 -3.58
CA ASP A 130 -12.99 9.40 -3.30
C ASP A 130 -12.58 9.94 -1.92
N PHE A 131 -11.64 10.87 -1.91
CA PHE A 131 -11.12 11.47 -0.69
C PHE A 131 -12.14 12.38 0.04
N SER A 132 -13.33 12.63 -0.53
CA SER A 132 -14.44 13.27 0.16
C SER A 132 -15.22 12.29 1.06
N ASN A 133 -14.99 10.98 0.92
CA ASN A 133 -15.63 9.95 1.72
C ASN A 133 -15.27 10.09 3.21
N PRO A 134 -16.26 10.25 4.12
CA PRO A 134 -16.00 10.39 5.55
C PRO A 134 -15.22 9.21 6.17
N GLU A 135 -15.32 8.01 5.62
CA GLU A 135 -14.58 6.84 6.10
C GLU A 135 -13.06 7.00 5.88
N ILE A 136 -12.64 7.73 4.83
CA ILE A 136 -11.23 8.05 4.61
C ILE A 136 -10.73 9.05 5.67
N TYR A 137 -11.55 10.04 6.03
CA TYR A 137 -11.23 10.97 7.13
C TYR A 137 -11.09 10.24 8.46
N GLU A 138 -11.98 9.29 8.77
CA GLU A 138 -11.86 8.45 9.96
C GLU A 138 -10.54 7.70 9.99
N MET A 139 -10.16 7.09 8.87
CA MET A 139 -8.93 6.31 8.74
C MET A 139 -7.68 7.18 8.93
N VAL A 140 -7.62 8.35 8.27
CA VAL A 140 -6.47 9.27 8.34
C VAL A 140 -6.29 9.86 9.73
N ASN A 141 -7.39 10.16 10.44
CA ASN A 141 -7.36 10.69 11.80
C ASN A 141 -7.24 9.60 12.89
N GLY A 142 -7.25 8.33 12.49
CA GLY A 142 -7.09 7.19 13.39
C GLY A 142 -5.65 7.01 13.85
N ARG A 143 -5.42 5.97 14.64
CA ARG A 143 -4.09 5.61 15.18
C ARG A 143 -3.25 4.75 14.22
N LEU A 144 -3.85 4.25 13.13
CA LEU A 144 -3.17 3.42 12.15
C LEU A 144 -2.35 4.32 11.23
N PRO A 145 -1.08 4.02 10.95
CA PRO A 145 -0.29 4.75 9.97
C PRO A 145 -0.95 4.70 8.58
N VAL A 146 -1.19 5.86 7.99
CA VAL A 146 -1.81 5.99 6.66
C VAL A 146 -0.93 6.84 5.77
N VAL A 147 -0.76 6.39 4.52
CA VAL A 147 -0.13 7.15 3.44
C VAL A 147 -1.15 7.28 2.31
N THR A 148 -1.32 8.49 1.79
CA THR A 148 -2.19 8.77 0.64
C THR A 148 -1.38 9.04 -0.61
N ILE A 149 -1.92 8.70 -1.78
CA ILE A 149 -1.36 9.05 -3.09
C ILE A 149 -2.24 10.13 -3.72
N ASP A 150 -1.59 11.19 -4.20
CA ASP A 150 -2.21 12.32 -4.91
C ASP A 150 -3.29 13.09 -4.13
N TYR A 151 -3.29 12.98 -2.79
CA TYR A 151 -4.15 13.80 -1.93
C TYR A 151 -3.47 14.09 -0.59
N ILE A 152 -3.63 15.34 -0.10
CA ILE A 152 -3.00 15.81 1.13
C ILE A 152 -4.06 16.02 2.22
N PHE A 153 -3.97 15.25 3.30
CA PHE A 153 -4.67 15.55 4.55
C PHE A 153 -3.74 16.25 5.53
N ASN A 154 -4.25 17.23 6.26
CA ASN A 154 -3.48 17.91 7.31
C ASN A 154 -2.99 16.90 8.36
N GLY A 155 -1.69 16.88 8.61
CA GLY A 155 -1.08 16.00 9.60
C GLY A 155 -0.83 14.56 9.16
N SER A 156 -1.15 14.19 7.91
CA SER A 156 -0.85 12.87 7.35
C SER A 156 0.34 12.89 6.38
N THR A 157 0.85 11.71 6.09
CA THR A 157 1.88 11.52 5.07
C THR A 157 1.20 11.30 3.71
N SER A 158 1.67 12.04 2.69
CA SER A 158 1.21 11.87 1.31
C SER A 158 2.37 11.79 0.33
N VAL A 159 2.17 11.10 -0.77
CA VAL A 159 3.08 11.06 -1.92
C VAL A 159 2.34 11.64 -3.11
N ASN A 160 2.84 12.74 -3.65
CA ASN A 160 2.15 13.49 -4.68
C ASN A 160 3.07 13.80 -5.85
N SER A 161 2.50 13.79 -7.05
CA SER A 161 3.15 14.35 -8.23
C SER A 161 3.20 15.88 -8.12
N ASN A 162 4.26 16.50 -8.62
CA ASN A 162 4.30 17.95 -8.73
C ASN A 162 3.51 18.41 -9.97
N ASN A 163 2.18 18.38 -9.84
CA ASN A 163 1.24 18.62 -10.93
C ASN A 163 1.38 20.02 -11.52
N VAL A 164 1.57 21.02 -10.67
CA VAL A 164 1.71 22.43 -11.08
C VAL A 164 2.98 22.63 -11.92
N LYS A 165 4.11 22.10 -11.43
CA LYS A 165 5.38 22.20 -12.16
C LYS A 165 5.32 21.42 -13.47
N GLY A 166 4.85 20.16 -13.42
CA GLY A 166 4.78 19.31 -14.61
C GLY A 166 3.92 19.92 -15.72
N MET A 167 2.73 20.43 -15.38
CA MET A 167 1.86 21.10 -16.35
C MET A 167 2.50 22.38 -16.88
N SER A 168 3.11 23.21 -16.04
CA SER A 168 3.75 24.44 -16.46
C SER A 168 4.93 24.17 -17.42
N GLU A 169 5.74 23.16 -17.13
CA GLU A 169 6.84 22.75 -17.99
C GLU A 169 6.35 22.23 -19.34
N LEU A 170 5.28 21.42 -19.36
CA LEU A 170 4.69 20.88 -20.59
C LEU A 170 4.14 22.01 -21.49
N VAL A 171 3.42 22.95 -20.92
CA VAL A 171 2.89 24.12 -21.68
C VAL A 171 4.02 24.98 -22.23
N ARG A 172 5.03 25.28 -21.41
CA ARG A 172 6.21 26.04 -21.85
C ARG A 172 6.99 25.31 -22.94
N TYR A 173 7.10 23.98 -22.85
CA TYR A 173 7.71 23.17 -23.90
C TYR A 173 6.94 23.28 -25.22
N ALA A 174 5.62 23.09 -25.20
CA ALA A 174 4.79 23.24 -26.39
C ALA A 174 4.91 24.64 -27.01
N TYR A 175 4.88 25.68 -26.16
CA TYR A 175 5.08 27.06 -26.59
C TYR A 175 6.46 27.29 -27.22
N SER A 176 7.53 26.75 -26.65
CA SER A 176 8.89 26.85 -27.17
C SER A 176 9.07 26.16 -28.53
N ARG A 177 8.22 25.16 -28.83
CA ARG A 177 8.16 24.49 -30.14
C ARG A 177 7.33 25.24 -31.18
N GLY A 178 6.84 26.44 -30.84
CA GLY A 178 6.09 27.31 -31.76
C GLY A 178 4.58 27.18 -31.67
N HIS A 179 4.05 26.26 -30.83
CA HIS A 179 2.61 26.11 -30.69
C HIS A 179 2.01 27.28 -29.91
N ARG A 180 0.88 27.80 -30.38
CA ARG A 180 0.12 28.90 -29.76
C ARG A 180 -1.35 28.52 -29.51
N LYS A 181 -1.85 27.54 -30.26
CA LYS A 181 -3.17 26.94 -30.09
C LYS A 181 -2.98 25.60 -29.40
N ILE A 182 -3.12 25.60 -28.06
CA ILE A 182 -2.88 24.46 -27.21
C ILE A 182 -4.21 24.11 -26.53
N ALA A 183 -4.77 22.94 -26.80
CA ALA A 183 -5.93 22.42 -26.13
C ALA A 183 -5.51 21.51 -24.97
N TYR A 184 -6.34 21.42 -23.95
CA TYR A 184 -6.16 20.55 -22.82
C TYR A 184 -7.40 19.67 -22.59
N ILE A 185 -7.17 18.35 -22.59
CA ILE A 185 -8.17 17.37 -22.19
C ILE A 185 -7.85 16.97 -20.77
N TYR A 186 -8.80 17.20 -19.86
CA TYR A 186 -8.61 16.89 -18.44
C TYR A 186 -9.43 15.67 -18.03
N GLY A 187 -9.12 15.09 -16.88
CA GLY A 187 -9.88 13.97 -16.31
C GLY A 187 -10.98 14.43 -15.36
N ASN A 188 -11.30 13.62 -14.35
CA ASN A 188 -12.35 13.92 -13.38
C ASN A 188 -12.10 15.28 -12.68
N VAL A 189 -13.07 16.19 -12.78
CA VAL A 189 -13.03 17.55 -12.20
C VAL A 189 -12.98 17.58 -10.67
N GLU A 190 -13.48 16.53 -10.02
CA GLU A 190 -13.45 16.42 -8.56
C GLU A 190 -12.06 16.06 -8.03
N SER A 191 -11.17 15.57 -8.90
CA SER A 191 -9.81 15.23 -8.53
C SER A 191 -8.97 16.49 -8.27
N GLU A 192 -8.29 16.56 -7.12
CA GLU A 192 -7.35 17.64 -6.81
C GLU A 192 -6.20 17.72 -7.84
N VAL A 193 -5.75 16.58 -8.35
CA VAL A 193 -4.75 16.50 -9.43
C VAL A 193 -5.23 17.23 -10.68
N THR A 194 -6.49 17.03 -11.07
CA THR A 194 -7.10 17.72 -12.22
C THR A 194 -7.19 19.22 -11.97
N LYS A 195 -7.64 19.65 -10.80
CA LYS A 195 -7.76 21.07 -10.42
C LYS A 195 -6.39 21.76 -10.46
N GLU A 196 -5.36 21.16 -9.88
CA GLU A 196 -4.00 21.69 -9.88
C GLU A 196 -3.45 21.84 -11.30
N ARG A 197 -3.61 20.81 -12.13
CA ARG A 197 -3.14 20.83 -13.53
C ARG A 197 -3.89 21.84 -14.36
N LEU A 198 -5.21 21.95 -14.22
CA LEU A 198 -6.03 22.91 -14.95
C LEU A 198 -5.66 24.36 -14.56
N ALA A 199 -5.52 24.64 -13.27
CA ALA A 199 -5.08 25.93 -12.78
C ALA A 199 -3.68 26.29 -13.29
N ALA A 200 -2.74 25.35 -13.28
CA ALA A 200 -1.39 25.57 -13.79
C ALA A 200 -1.37 25.77 -15.32
N PHE A 201 -2.23 25.10 -16.06
CA PHE A 201 -2.41 25.29 -17.49
C PHE A 201 -2.83 26.74 -17.80
N TYR A 202 -3.94 27.21 -17.23
CA TYR A 202 -4.43 28.58 -17.46
C TYR A 202 -3.41 29.64 -17.02
N LYS A 203 -2.82 29.45 -15.84
CA LYS A 203 -1.80 30.38 -15.35
C LYS A 203 -0.62 30.47 -16.31
N THR A 204 -0.11 29.36 -16.78
CA THR A 204 1.09 29.35 -17.67
C THR A 204 0.76 29.92 -19.04
N MET A 205 -0.41 29.62 -19.61
CA MET A 205 -0.87 30.22 -20.86
C MET A 205 -0.99 31.74 -20.75
N GLY A 206 -1.58 32.22 -19.64
CA GLY A 206 -1.67 33.67 -19.36
C GLY A 206 -0.31 34.34 -19.20
N GLU A 207 0.65 33.73 -18.50
CA GLU A 207 2.03 34.23 -18.38
C GLU A 207 2.75 34.33 -19.73
N LEU A 208 2.38 33.49 -20.69
CA LEU A 208 2.92 33.48 -22.05
C LEU A 208 2.16 34.41 -23.00
N GLY A 209 1.12 35.10 -22.52
CA GLY A 209 0.30 35.98 -23.34
C GLY A 209 -0.56 35.26 -24.37
N VAL A 210 -0.89 33.99 -24.12
CA VAL A 210 -1.72 33.16 -25.02
C VAL A 210 -3.12 33.03 -24.42
N GLU A 211 -4.13 33.46 -25.20
CA GLU A 211 -5.52 33.30 -24.85
C GLU A 211 -5.96 31.82 -25.03
N VAL A 212 -6.77 31.33 -24.10
CA VAL A 212 -7.33 29.99 -24.11
C VAL A 212 -8.83 30.06 -24.34
N PRO A 213 -9.33 29.82 -25.55
CA PRO A 213 -10.77 29.71 -25.80
C PRO A 213 -11.39 28.54 -25.05
N ASP A 214 -12.66 28.68 -24.62
CA ASP A 214 -13.36 27.63 -23.85
C ASP A 214 -13.45 26.30 -24.61
N GLU A 215 -13.51 26.35 -25.95
CA GLU A 215 -13.54 25.17 -26.81
C GLU A 215 -12.24 24.34 -26.75
N TYR A 216 -11.13 24.89 -26.24
CA TYR A 216 -9.84 24.19 -26.11
C TYR A 216 -9.74 23.39 -24.81
N ILE A 217 -10.73 23.53 -23.93
CA ILE A 217 -10.77 22.81 -22.65
C ILE A 217 -11.88 21.79 -22.71
N LYS A 218 -11.54 20.52 -22.59
CA LYS A 218 -12.47 19.38 -22.69
C LYS A 218 -12.22 18.36 -21.57
N GLU A 219 -13.30 17.69 -21.15
CA GLU A 219 -13.26 16.53 -20.26
C GLU A 219 -13.08 15.23 -21.06
#